data_1b5e771d89a242d74d33eb78a61490d2
#
_entry.id   1b5e771d89a242d74d33eb78a61490d2
#
_cell.length_a   1.000
_cell.length_b   1.000
_cell.length_c   1.000
_cell.angle_alpha   90.00
_cell.angle_beta   90.00
_cell.angle_gamma   90.00
#
_symmetry.space_group_name_H-M   'P 1'
#
loop_
_entity.id
_entity.type
_entity.pdbx_description
1 polymer ?
#
loop_
_entity_poly.entity_id
_entity_poly.type
_entity_poly.pdbx_seq_one_letter_code
_entity_poly.pdbx_strand_id
1 'polypeptide(L)'
;MRKTVIAGNWKMNLSEKEAISLAQSIKEKIPSVAKDRIPMVFPSTLHLASVARILEGTGVVVGAQNAYPSGLAAFTGETSPEQLREIGVKVVMIGHSERRQFLGESSSFCNEKIHYLLKNGFTALYCVGETLAERESGKTFEVIASQVKEGLKGIESNSFSNLILAYEPVWAIGTGKVATPAQAQEVHAFIRKEVAGLFVGASGVAESLSILYGGSVKPDNITALLKEKDIDGGLVGGASQKIDSYAGLF
;
A
#
# COMPACT_ATOMS: atom_id res chain seq x y z
N MET A 1 14.41 10.57 8.61
CA MET A 1 13.95 9.27 9.17
C MET A 1 12.70 8.87 8.39
N ARG A 2 12.59 7.61 7.93
CA ARG A 2 11.40 7.12 7.21
C ARG A 2 10.19 7.07 8.15
N LYS A 3 9.00 7.31 7.59
CA LYS A 3 7.76 7.24 8.35
C LYS A 3 7.30 5.79 8.46
N THR A 4 6.89 5.35 9.64
CA THR A 4 6.25 4.05 9.84
C THR A 4 4.78 4.15 9.46
N VAL A 5 4.33 3.35 8.50
CA VAL A 5 2.96 3.37 7.97
C VAL A 5 2.24 2.06 8.26
N ILE A 6 1.05 2.13 8.82
CA ILE A 6 0.15 0.98 9.01
C ILE A 6 -1.08 1.17 8.13
N ALA A 7 -1.08 0.48 6.99
CA ALA A 7 -2.07 0.62 5.93
C ALA A 7 -3.06 -0.55 5.95
N GLY A 8 -4.29 -0.31 6.36
CA GLY A 8 -5.35 -1.31 6.42
C GLY A 8 -6.11 -1.44 5.10
N ASN A 9 -5.87 -2.49 4.35
CA ASN A 9 -6.62 -2.81 3.14
C ASN A 9 -7.86 -3.64 3.49
N TRP A 10 -9.05 -3.03 3.39
CA TRP A 10 -10.31 -3.73 3.68
C TRP A 10 -10.77 -4.62 2.52
N LYS A 11 -10.11 -4.50 1.37
CA LYS A 11 -10.44 -5.26 0.14
C LYS A 11 -11.92 -5.09 -0.25
N MET A 12 -12.51 -6.09 -0.85
CA MET A 12 -13.94 -6.14 -1.21
C MET A 12 -14.76 -6.80 -0.08
N ASN A 13 -14.49 -6.37 1.17
CA ASN A 13 -15.19 -6.88 2.35
C ASN A 13 -15.95 -5.75 3.03
N LEU A 14 -16.76 -6.11 4.02
CA LEU A 14 -17.65 -5.28 4.82
C LEU A 14 -18.86 -4.76 4.04
N SER A 15 -20.02 -4.86 4.66
CA SER A 15 -21.20 -4.11 4.27
C SER A 15 -21.05 -2.62 4.63
N GLU A 16 -21.89 -1.75 4.10
CA GLU A 16 -21.87 -0.33 4.43
C GLU A 16 -21.99 -0.09 5.96
N LYS A 17 -22.89 -0.80 6.60
CA LYS A 17 -23.09 -0.71 8.07
C LYS A 17 -21.83 -1.09 8.83
N GLU A 18 -21.17 -2.16 8.45
CA GLU A 18 -19.93 -2.62 9.09
C GLU A 18 -18.77 -1.65 8.82
N ALA A 19 -18.65 -1.14 7.61
CA ALA A 19 -17.62 -0.16 7.23
C ALA A 19 -17.78 1.16 8.02
N ILE A 20 -18.99 1.65 8.17
CA ILE A 20 -19.31 2.84 8.98
C ILE A 20 -19.00 2.58 10.45
N SER A 21 -19.45 1.46 11.01
CA SER A 21 -19.19 1.09 12.41
C SER A 21 -17.69 0.97 12.70
N LEU A 22 -16.94 0.34 11.80
CA LEU A 22 -15.48 0.21 11.92
C LEU A 22 -14.80 1.59 11.83
N ALA A 23 -15.22 2.45 10.90
CA ALA A 23 -14.68 3.81 10.78
C ALA A 23 -14.92 4.65 12.03
N GLN A 24 -16.09 4.55 12.66
CA GLN A 24 -16.39 5.21 13.94
C GLN A 24 -15.47 4.70 15.05
N SER A 25 -15.31 3.39 15.18
CA SER A 25 -14.39 2.80 16.16
C SER A 25 -12.93 3.19 15.93
N ILE A 26 -12.50 3.33 14.66
CA ILE A 26 -11.17 3.82 14.28
C ILE A 26 -11.00 5.29 14.70
N LYS A 27 -11.99 6.14 14.44
CA LYS A 27 -12.00 7.55 14.84
C LYS A 27 -11.78 7.71 16.34
N GLU A 28 -12.40 6.86 17.14
CA GLU A 28 -12.32 6.94 18.61
C GLU A 28 -10.99 6.40 19.15
N LYS A 29 -10.49 5.29 18.58
CA LYS A 29 -9.38 4.52 19.19
C LYS A 29 -8.02 4.83 18.59
N ILE A 30 -7.92 4.95 17.27
CA ILE A 30 -6.61 4.98 16.57
C ILE A 30 -5.81 6.26 16.85
N PRO A 31 -6.36 7.47 16.86
CA PRO A 31 -5.59 8.69 17.15
C PRO A 31 -4.82 8.64 18.48
N SER A 32 -5.35 7.94 19.49
CA SER A 32 -4.71 7.82 20.81
C SER A 32 -3.55 6.80 20.85
N VAL A 33 -3.52 5.82 19.93
CA VAL A 33 -2.53 4.73 19.91
C VAL A 33 -1.51 4.84 18.78
N ALA A 34 -1.82 5.59 17.72
CA ALA A 34 -0.96 5.68 16.54
C ALA A 34 0.38 6.39 16.81
N LYS A 35 0.44 7.32 17.76
CA LYS A 35 1.64 8.07 18.16
C LYS A 35 2.43 8.62 16.95
N ASP A 36 3.60 8.03 16.68
CA ASP A 36 4.52 8.39 15.60
C ASP A 36 4.31 7.60 14.29
N ARG A 37 3.32 6.67 14.27
CA ARG A 37 2.96 5.89 13.07
C ARG A 37 1.85 6.58 12.30
N ILE A 38 1.83 6.37 10.99
CA ILE A 38 0.78 6.90 10.11
C ILE A 38 -0.28 5.82 9.90
N PRO A 39 -1.48 5.97 10.49
CA PRO A 39 -2.59 5.08 10.23
C PRO A 39 -3.22 5.39 8.88
N MET A 40 -3.40 4.36 8.04
CA MET A 40 -4.11 4.46 6.77
C MET A 40 -5.17 3.38 6.66
N VAL A 41 -6.29 3.67 6.01
CA VAL A 41 -7.33 2.69 5.68
C VAL A 41 -7.75 2.81 4.23
N PHE A 42 -7.97 1.67 3.58
CA PHE A 42 -8.38 1.55 2.19
C PHE A 42 -9.71 0.77 2.12
N PRO A 43 -10.85 1.45 2.30
CA PRO A 43 -12.17 0.83 2.15
C PRO A 43 -12.48 0.54 0.69
N SER A 44 -13.51 -0.28 0.44
CA SER A 44 -14.03 -0.45 -0.93
C SER A 44 -14.57 0.88 -1.48
N THR A 45 -14.57 1.03 -2.79
CA THR A 45 -15.02 2.27 -3.46
C THR A 45 -16.43 2.71 -3.03
N LEU A 46 -17.34 1.75 -2.80
CA LEU A 46 -18.72 2.04 -2.36
C LEU A 46 -18.80 2.74 -1.00
N HIS A 47 -17.84 2.50 -0.11
CA HIS A 47 -17.84 3.04 1.26
C HIS A 47 -16.88 4.22 1.42
N LEU A 48 -16.11 4.54 0.38
CA LEU A 48 -14.97 5.46 0.46
C LEU A 48 -15.39 6.85 0.94
N ALA A 49 -16.44 7.42 0.36
CA ALA A 49 -16.92 8.77 0.73
C ALA A 49 -17.45 8.82 2.18
N SER A 50 -18.18 7.80 2.60
CA SER A 50 -18.71 7.73 3.98
C SER A 50 -17.59 7.58 5.00
N VAL A 51 -16.60 6.71 4.73
CA VAL A 51 -15.45 6.51 5.61
C VAL A 51 -14.57 7.75 5.66
N ALA A 52 -14.30 8.39 4.52
CA ALA A 52 -13.51 9.63 4.45
C ALA A 52 -14.13 10.74 5.30
N ARG A 53 -15.44 10.94 5.21
CA ARG A 53 -16.17 11.93 6.01
C ARG A 53 -16.10 11.63 7.52
N ILE A 54 -16.22 10.36 7.93
CA ILE A 54 -16.15 9.98 9.36
C ILE A 54 -14.76 10.23 9.92
N LEU A 55 -13.72 9.95 9.15
CA LEU A 55 -12.32 10.04 9.59
C LEU A 55 -11.68 11.42 9.34
N GLU A 56 -12.44 12.37 8.78
CA GLU A 56 -11.94 13.73 8.57
C GLU A 56 -11.44 14.36 9.87
N GLY A 57 -10.27 14.99 9.83
CA GLY A 57 -9.65 15.66 10.98
C GLY A 57 -9.04 14.75 12.05
N THR A 58 -9.11 13.41 11.89
CA THR A 58 -8.60 12.47 12.91
C THR A 58 -7.11 12.14 12.80
N GLY A 59 -6.46 12.54 11.70
CA GLY A 59 -5.09 12.12 11.38
C GLY A 59 -4.99 10.72 10.73
N VAL A 60 -6.10 9.97 10.64
CA VAL A 60 -6.16 8.71 9.88
C VAL A 60 -6.32 9.03 8.40
N VAL A 61 -5.40 8.53 7.59
CA VAL A 61 -5.43 8.73 6.13
C VAL A 61 -6.38 7.73 5.48
N VAL A 62 -7.32 8.23 4.67
CA VAL A 62 -8.18 7.37 3.85
C VAL A 62 -7.64 7.32 2.42
N GLY A 63 -7.43 6.12 1.90
CA GLY A 63 -6.94 5.86 0.57
C GLY A 63 -7.91 5.02 -0.26
N ALA A 64 -7.83 5.12 -1.58
CA ALA A 64 -8.57 4.29 -2.52
C ALA A 64 -7.79 3.02 -2.88
N GLN A 65 -8.50 1.90 -3.10
CA GLN A 65 -7.89 0.62 -3.48
C GLN A 65 -7.43 0.57 -4.94
N ASN A 66 -7.85 1.52 -5.76
CA ASN A 66 -7.48 1.68 -7.16
C ASN A 66 -7.98 3.03 -7.69
N ALA A 67 -7.42 3.50 -8.81
CA ALA A 67 -7.97 4.55 -9.64
C ALA A 67 -7.55 4.34 -11.11
N TYR A 68 -8.31 4.90 -12.04
CA TYR A 68 -7.97 4.90 -13.47
C TYR A 68 -7.09 6.13 -13.80
N PRO A 69 -6.09 6.03 -14.67
CA PRO A 69 -5.13 7.12 -14.96
C PRO A 69 -5.71 8.15 -15.92
N SER A 70 -6.85 8.72 -15.59
CA SER A 70 -7.52 9.75 -16.40
C SER A 70 -8.30 10.70 -15.50
N GLY A 71 -8.49 11.92 -15.97
CA GLY A 71 -9.49 12.85 -15.45
C GLY A 71 -10.91 12.35 -15.68
N LEU A 72 -11.88 13.22 -15.47
CA LEU A 72 -13.29 12.92 -15.76
C LEU A 72 -13.46 12.61 -17.26
N ALA A 73 -13.80 11.38 -17.60
CA ALA A 73 -13.86 10.88 -18.98
C ALA A 73 -14.77 9.67 -19.11
N ALA A 74 -14.96 9.19 -20.36
CA ALA A 74 -15.85 8.07 -20.68
C ALA A 74 -15.16 6.71 -20.41
N PHE A 75 -15.05 6.34 -19.16
CA PHE A 75 -14.54 5.04 -18.69
C PHE A 75 -15.55 4.43 -17.72
N THR A 76 -16.59 3.84 -18.28
CA THR A 76 -17.70 3.27 -17.49
C THR A 76 -17.22 2.26 -16.45
N GLY A 77 -17.54 2.51 -15.18
CA GLY A 77 -17.16 1.64 -14.05
C GLY A 77 -15.86 2.01 -13.35
N GLU A 78 -15.04 2.91 -13.93
CA GLU A 78 -13.78 3.34 -13.32
C GLU A 78 -13.96 4.54 -12.39
N THR A 79 -12.99 4.71 -11.50
CA THR A 79 -12.91 5.84 -10.56
C THR A 79 -11.76 6.76 -10.95
N SER A 80 -12.08 8.03 -11.20
CA SER A 80 -11.10 9.06 -11.52
C SER A 80 -10.43 9.61 -10.23
N PRO A 81 -9.13 9.96 -10.27
CA PRO A 81 -8.48 10.69 -9.18
C PRO A 81 -9.17 12.02 -8.84
N GLU A 82 -9.77 12.71 -9.82
CA GLU A 82 -10.52 13.93 -9.57
C GLU A 82 -11.74 13.69 -8.66
N GLN A 83 -12.48 12.59 -8.88
CA GLN A 83 -13.60 12.20 -8.00
C GLN A 83 -13.09 11.86 -6.58
N LEU A 84 -11.93 11.20 -6.47
CA LEU A 84 -11.31 10.92 -5.17
C LEU A 84 -10.93 12.20 -4.43
N ARG A 85 -10.42 13.21 -5.15
CA ARG A 85 -10.06 14.50 -4.57
C ARG A 85 -11.25 15.23 -3.99
N GLU A 86 -12.40 15.20 -4.64
CA GLU A 86 -13.64 15.83 -4.16
C GLU A 86 -14.10 15.31 -2.81
N ILE A 87 -13.80 14.05 -2.51
CA ILE A 87 -14.09 13.43 -1.20
C ILE A 87 -12.92 13.42 -0.23
N GLY A 88 -11.84 14.20 -0.52
CA GLY A 88 -10.68 14.36 0.36
C GLY A 88 -9.66 13.21 0.30
N VAL A 89 -9.81 12.25 -0.61
CA VAL A 89 -8.90 11.10 -0.77
C VAL A 89 -7.76 11.47 -1.70
N LYS A 90 -6.52 11.34 -1.20
CA LYS A 90 -5.29 11.68 -1.94
C LYS A 90 -4.25 10.56 -1.96
N VAL A 91 -4.57 9.40 -1.44
CA VAL A 91 -3.71 8.20 -1.49
C VAL A 91 -4.41 7.12 -2.29
N VAL A 92 -3.70 6.49 -3.22
CA VAL A 92 -4.26 5.42 -4.05
C VAL A 92 -3.31 4.23 -4.05
N MET A 93 -3.84 3.05 -3.78
CA MET A 93 -3.14 1.78 -3.92
C MET A 93 -3.16 1.34 -5.38
N ILE A 94 -2.00 0.92 -5.90
CA ILE A 94 -1.82 0.52 -7.31
C ILE A 94 -1.12 -0.84 -7.35
N GLY A 95 -1.57 -1.72 -8.23
CA GLY A 95 -0.89 -2.97 -8.53
C GLY A 95 -0.98 -4.03 -7.42
N HIS A 96 -1.99 -3.94 -6.52
CA HIS A 96 -2.22 -4.99 -5.52
C HIS A 96 -2.26 -6.38 -6.17
N SER A 97 -1.68 -7.39 -5.54
CA SER A 97 -1.52 -8.74 -6.09
C SER A 97 -2.82 -9.35 -6.64
N GLU A 98 -3.95 -9.11 -5.99
CA GLU A 98 -5.27 -9.56 -6.47
C GLU A 98 -5.65 -8.91 -7.81
N ARG A 99 -5.30 -7.63 -8.02
CA ARG A 99 -5.58 -6.95 -9.29
C ARG A 99 -4.69 -7.48 -10.42
N ARG A 100 -3.43 -7.76 -10.11
CA ARG A 100 -2.51 -8.38 -11.08
C ARG A 100 -2.98 -9.78 -11.46
N GLN A 101 -3.33 -10.59 -10.47
CA GLN A 101 -3.65 -12.01 -10.65
C GLN A 101 -5.03 -12.22 -11.27
N PHE A 102 -6.06 -11.50 -10.82
CA PHE A 102 -7.45 -11.76 -11.22
C PHE A 102 -7.98 -10.78 -12.25
N LEU A 103 -7.41 -9.59 -12.36
CA LEU A 103 -7.88 -8.52 -13.26
C LEU A 103 -6.85 -8.17 -14.35
N GLY A 104 -5.72 -8.89 -14.42
CA GLY A 104 -4.73 -8.73 -15.47
C GLY A 104 -3.98 -7.38 -15.44
N GLU A 105 -3.88 -6.73 -14.29
CA GLU A 105 -3.21 -5.44 -14.16
C GLU A 105 -1.69 -5.59 -14.34
N SER A 106 -1.17 -5.08 -15.47
CA SER A 106 0.26 -5.17 -15.83
C SER A 106 1.10 -4.12 -15.09
N SER A 107 2.42 -4.33 -15.02
CA SER A 107 3.34 -3.33 -14.46
C SER A 107 3.41 -2.06 -15.30
N SER A 108 3.25 -2.15 -16.62
CA SER A 108 3.15 -0.97 -17.50
C SER A 108 1.89 -0.16 -17.20
N PHE A 109 0.74 -0.79 -16.98
CA PHE A 109 -0.48 -0.07 -16.61
C PHE A 109 -0.41 0.50 -15.19
N CYS A 110 0.26 -0.19 -14.27
CA CYS A 110 0.60 0.39 -12.96
C CYS A 110 1.47 1.65 -13.11
N ASN A 111 2.46 1.63 -14.01
CA ASN A 111 3.31 2.79 -14.29
C ASN A 111 2.51 3.99 -14.78
N GLU A 112 1.59 3.81 -15.73
CA GLU A 112 0.69 4.87 -16.21
C GLU A 112 -0.13 5.48 -15.06
N LYS A 113 -0.67 4.64 -14.18
CA LYS A 113 -1.40 5.09 -12.98
C LYS A 113 -0.52 5.89 -12.02
N ILE A 114 0.69 5.40 -11.73
CA ILE A 114 1.64 6.07 -10.84
C ILE A 114 2.00 7.45 -11.42
N HIS A 115 2.35 7.53 -12.70
CA HIS A 115 2.62 8.80 -13.36
C HIS A 115 1.47 9.78 -13.25
N TYR A 116 0.25 9.34 -13.55
CA TYR A 116 -0.93 10.19 -13.47
C TYR A 116 -1.16 10.70 -12.04
N LEU A 117 -1.09 9.82 -11.06
CA LEU A 117 -1.30 10.14 -9.64
C LEU A 117 -0.27 11.15 -9.13
N LEU A 118 1.02 10.88 -9.33
CA LEU A 118 2.10 11.74 -8.86
C LEU A 118 2.06 13.12 -9.51
N LYS A 119 1.83 13.20 -10.83
CA LYS A 119 1.66 14.45 -11.58
C LYS A 119 0.50 15.30 -11.05
N ASN A 120 -0.55 14.66 -10.53
CA ASN A 120 -1.73 15.33 -10.00
C ASN A 120 -1.71 15.51 -8.47
N GLY A 121 -0.56 15.33 -7.80
CA GLY A 121 -0.37 15.57 -6.37
C GLY A 121 -1.00 14.52 -5.46
N PHE A 122 -1.22 13.29 -5.97
CA PHE A 122 -1.61 12.14 -5.16
C PHE A 122 -0.39 11.39 -4.64
N THR A 123 -0.57 10.66 -3.56
CA THR A 123 0.38 9.63 -3.12
C THR A 123 0.00 8.29 -3.74
N ALA A 124 0.95 7.63 -4.39
CA ALA A 124 0.79 6.26 -4.88
C ALA A 124 1.38 5.26 -3.87
N LEU A 125 0.59 4.27 -3.45
CA LEU A 125 1.06 3.08 -2.74
C LEU A 125 1.17 1.95 -3.76
N TYR A 126 2.38 1.67 -4.23
CA TYR A 126 2.63 0.70 -5.30
C TYR A 126 2.99 -0.67 -4.74
N CYS A 127 2.22 -1.69 -5.11
CA CYS A 127 2.39 -3.07 -4.67
C CYS A 127 3.20 -3.89 -5.68
N VAL A 128 4.19 -4.61 -5.16
CA VAL A 128 5.04 -5.55 -5.91
C VAL A 128 5.17 -6.86 -5.13
N GLY A 129 5.28 -7.98 -5.82
CA GLY A 129 5.42 -9.26 -5.15
C GLY A 129 5.41 -10.45 -6.11
N GLU A 130 5.99 -11.55 -5.65
CA GLU A 130 6.09 -12.80 -6.38
C GLU A 130 5.04 -13.82 -5.93
N THR A 131 4.62 -14.67 -6.85
CA THR A 131 3.77 -15.83 -6.60
C THR A 131 4.56 -16.97 -5.95
N LEU A 132 3.86 -17.99 -5.44
CA LEU A 132 4.51 -19.19 -4.88
C LEU A 132 5.37 -19.92 -5.92
N ALA A 133 4.87 -20.06 -7.15
CA ALA A 133 5.60 -20.73 -8.22
C ALA A 133 6.90 -20.00 -8.59
N GLU A 134 6.86 -18.66 -8.62
CA GLU A 134 8.06 -17.84 -8.88
C GLU A 134 9.08 -17.97 -7.73
N ARG A 135 8.63 -17.98 -6.49
CA ARG A 135 9.49 -18.18 -5.34
C ARG A 135 10.13 -19.57 -5.33
N GLU A 136 9.36 -20.62 -5.54
CA GLU A 136 9.86 -22.00 -5.56
C GLU A 136 10.83 -22.26 -6.72
N SER A 137 10.67 -21.52 -7.82
CA SER A 137 11.62 -21.54 -8.96
C SER A 137 12.84 -20.62 -8.79
N GLY A 138 13.00 -19.95 -7.62
CA GLY A 138 14.12 -19.07 -7.34
C GLY A 138 14.07 -17.72 -8.06
N LYS A 139 12.92 -17.32 -8.62
CA LYS A 139 12.74 -16.10 -9.41
C LYS A 139 12.29 -14.87 -8.62
N THR A 140 12.22 -14.92 -7.30
CA THR A 140 11.76 -13.81 -6.45
C THR A 140 12.40 -12.48 -6.86
N PHE A 141 13.72 -12.43 -6.90
CA PHE A 141 14.43 -11.16 -7.18
C PHE A 141 14.28 -10.69 -8.63
N GLU A 142 14.20 -11.61 -9.58
CA GLU A 142 13.95 -11.30 -11.00
C GLU A 142 12.57 -10.65 -11.17
N VAL A 143 11.52 -11.23 -10.57
CA VAL A 143 10.15 -10.72 -10.63
C VAL A 143 10.06 -9.36 -9.96
N ILE A 144 10.60 -9.21 -8.74
CA ILE A 144 10.60 -7.94 -8.01
C ILE A 144 11.35 -6.85 -8.79
N ALA A 145 12.54 -7.15 -9.33
CA ALA A 145 13.30 -6.20 -10.12
C ALA A 145 12.53 -5.74 -11.37
N SER A 146 11.87 -6.68 -12.06
CA SER A 146 11.05 -6.37 -13.23
C SER A 146 9.88 -5.45 -12.86
N GLN A 147 9.12 -5.79 -11.82
CA GLN A 147 7.97 -4.98 -11.38
C GLN A 147 8.39 -3.59 -10.91
N VAL A 148 9.50 -3.46 -10.17
CA VAL A 148 10.03 -2.16 -9.71
C VAL A 148 10.51 -1.32 -10.90
N LYS A 149 11.31 -1.89 -11.79
CA LYS A 149 11.86 -1.19 -12.96
C LYS A 149 10.78 -0.71 -13.92
N GLU A 150 9.81 -1.58 -14.22
CA GLU A 150 8.73 -1.25 -15.14
C GLU A 150 7.75 -0.26 -14.50
N GLY A 151 7.32 -0.51 -13.25
CA GLY A 151 6.35 0.33 -12.55
C GLY A 151 6.87 1.72 -12.22
N LEU A 152 8.18 1.90 -12.02
CA LEU A 152 8.81 3.20 -11.72
C LEU A 152 9.55 3.83 -12.90
N LYS A 153 9.43 3.26 -14.10
CA LYS A 153 10.07 3.79 -15.30
C LYS A 153 9.65 5.23 -15.56
N GLY A 154 10.62 6.14 -15.69
CA GLY A 154 10.38 7.55 -16.01
C GLY A 154 9.80 8.40 -14.87
N ILE A 155 9.65 7.86 -13.65
CA ILE A 155 9.26 8.65 -12.48
C ILE A 155 10.41 9.57 -12.08
N GLU A 156 10.11 10.83 -11.84
CA GLU A 156 11.10 11.82 -11.41
C GLU A 156 11.44 11.67 -9.92
N SER A 157 12.70 11.89 -9.56
CA SER A 157 13.20 11.74 -8.19
C SER A 157 12.51 12.66 -7.17
N ASN A 158 12.04 13.85 -7.58
CA ASN A 158 11.31 14.78 -6.75
C ASN A 158 9.89 14.28 -6.35
N SER A 159 9.34 13.33 -7.09
CA SER A 159 8.01 12.76 -6.82
C SER A 159 8.00 11.67 -5.74
N PHE A 160 9.18 11.21 -5.29
CA PHE A 160 9.29 10.10 -4.32
C PHE A 160 8.75 10.40 -2.92
N SER A 161 8.61 11.66 -2.55
CA SER A 161 7.92 12.04 -1.31
C SER A 161 6.45 11.59 -1.28
N ASN A 162 5.87 11.36 -2.46
CA ASN A 162 4.50 10.92 -2.68
C ASN A 162 4.43 9.46 -3.19
N LEU A 163 5.47 8.67 -2.97
CA LEU A 163 5.48 7.24 -3.29
C LEU A 163 5.71 6.41 -2.03
N ILE A 164 4.95 5.34 -1.91
CA ILE A 164 5.14 4.27 -0.93
C ILE A 164 5.18 2.97 -1.71
N LEU A 165 6.08 2.05 -1.36
CA LEU A 165 6.07 0.69 -1.89
C LEU A 165 5.49 -0.28 -0.88
N ALA A 166 4.88 -1.36 -1.37
CA ALA A 166 4.47 -2.49 -0.55
C ALA A 166 4.98 -3.78 -1.18
N TYR A 167 5.71 -4.57 -0.41
CA TYR A 167 6.12 -5.91 -0.83
C TYR A 167 5.07 -6.92 -0.39
N GLU A 168 4.45 -7.57 -1.32
CA GLU A 168 3.44 -8.60 -1.13
C GLU A 168 4.02 -9.99 -1.48
N PRO A 169 4.53 -10.80 -0.51
CA PRO A 169 4.78 -12.21 -0.77
C PRO A 169 3.43 -12.91 -1.01
N VAL A 170 3.00 -13.00 -2.28
CA VAL A 170 1.63 -13.47 -2.64
C VAL A 170 1.33 -14.83 -2.04
N TRP A 171 2.36 -15.68 -1.92
CA TRP A 171 2.30 -17.01 -1.29
C TRP A 171 2.00 -16.97 0.22
N ALA A 172 2.16 -15.81 0.88
CA ALA A 172 1.88 -15.61 2.30
C ALA A 172 0.61 -14.77 2.54
N ILE A 173 -0.19 -14.48 1.51
CA ILE A 173 -1.44 -13.71 1.64
C ILE A 173 -2.62 -14.67 1.73
N GLY A 174 -3.29 -14.74 2.90
CA GLY A 174 -4.49 -15.55 3.08
C GLY A 174 -4.27 -17.07 3.05
N THR A 175 -3.05 -17.55 2.97
CA THR A 175 -2.71 -18.99 2.86
C THR A 175 -2.39 -19.64 4.19
N GLY A 176 -2.26 -18.84 5.27
CA GLY A 176 -1.76 -19.32 6.57
C GLY A 176 -0.24 -19.43 6.65
N LYS A 177 0.49 -19.33 5.52
CA LYS A 177 1.96 -19.21 5.51
C LYS A 177 2.37 -17.79 5.92
N VAL A 178 3.48 -17.67 6.63
CA VAL A 178 4.03 -16.38 7.06
C VAL A 178 5.51 -16.35 6.69
N ALA A 179 5.94 -15.28 6.02
CA ALA A 179 7.36 -15.05 5.81
C ALA A 179 8.01 -14.70 7.16
N THR A 180 9.20 -15.21 7.43
CA THR A 180 9.99 -14.77 8.59
C THR A 180 10.39 -13.30 8.42
N PRO A 181 10.64 -12.55 9.51
CA PRO A 181 11.18 -11.18 9.40
C PRO A 181 12.44 -11.09 8.55
N ALA A 182 13.35 -12.05 8.66
CA ALA A 182 14.57 -12.10 7.86
C ALA A 182 14.30 -12.31 6.37
N GLN A 183 13.33 -13.16 6.00
CA GLN A 183 12.93 -13.34 4.59
C GLN A 183 12.29 -12.07 4.02
N ALA A 184 11.46 -11.37 4.81
CA ALA A 184 10.89 -10.09 4.42
C ALA A 184 11.97 -9.03 4.27
N GLN A 185 12.89 -8.93 5.25
CA GLN A 185 14.01 -7.98 5.24
C GLN A 185 14.90 -8.15 3.99
N GLU A 186 15.20 -9.37 3.61
CA GLU A 186 16.02 -9.65 2.41
C GLU A 186 15.41 -9.03 1.16
N VAL A 187 14.11 -9.22 0.94
CA VAL A 187 13.41 -8.66 -0.22
C VAL A 187 13.23 -7.13 -0.11
N HIS A 188 12.95 -6.61 1.08
CA HIS A 188 12.87 -5.16 1.31
C HIS A 188 14.21 -4.45 1.02
N ALA A 189 15.31 -5.01 1.49
CA ALA A 189 16.66 -4.50 1.19
C ALA A 189 16.95 -4.54 -0.32
N PHE A 190 16.54 -5.62 -1.00
CA PHE A 190 16.67 -5.75 -2.45
C PHE A 190 15.84 -4.69 -3.18
N ILE A 191 14.57 -4.49 -2.83
CA ILE A 191 13.72 -3.44 -3.41
C ILE A 191 14.38 -2.07 -3.25
N ARG A 192 14.88 -1.74 -2.07
CA ARG A 192 15.57 -0.47 -1.80
C ARG A 192 16.80 -0.29 -2.68
N LYS A 193 17.58 -1.36 -2.87
CA LYS A 193 18.74 -1.38 -3.77
C LYS A 193 18.34 -1.16 -5.23
N GLU A 194 17.28 -1.82 -5.71
CA GLU A 194 16.78 -1.62 -7.09
C GLU A 194 16.31 -0.18 -7.31
N VAL A 195 15.58 0.40 -6.34
CA VAL A 195 15.17 1.81 -6.39
C VAL A 195 16.41 2.72 -6.43
N ALA A 196 17.41 2.50 -5.58
CA ALA A 196 18.64 3.29 -5.61
C ALA A 196 19.36 3.24 -6.97
N GLY A 197 19.34 2.08 -7.62
CA GLY A 197 19.92 1.87 -8.95
C GLY A 197 19.19 2.59 -10.08
N LEU A 198 17.85 2.80 -9.93
CA LEU A 198 17.06 3.54 -10.93
C LEU A 198 17.31 5.05 -10.88
N PHE A 199 17.71 5.59 -9.74
CA PHE A 199 17.86 7.03 -9.49
C PHE A 199 19.29 7.41 -9.15
N VAL A 200 20.24 6.94 -9.99
CA VAL A 200 21.67 7.27 -9.86
C VAL A 200 21.85 8.80 -9.90
N GLY A 201 22.51 9.35 -8.86
CA GLY A 201 22.73 10.80 -8.73
C GLY A 201 21.65 11.52 -7.88
N ALA A 202 20.52 10.89 -7.58
CA ALA A 202 19.54 11.41 -6.62
C ALA A 202 19.76 10.76 -5.23
N SER A 203 20.80 11.21 -4.53
CA SER A 203 21.16 10.68 -3.21
C SER A 203 19.99 10.85 -2.24
N GLY A 204 19.65 9.79 -1.50
CA GLY A 204 18.63 9.81 -0.47
C GLY A 204 17.21 9.46 -0.93
N VAL A 205 16.92 9.30 -2.22
CA VAL A 205 15.60 8.89 -2.72
C VAL A 205 15.20 7.53 -2.14
N ALA A 206 16.00 6.51 -2.35
CA ALA A 206 15.74 5.18 -1.83
C ALA A 206 15.76 5.12 -0.29
N GLU A 207 16.59 5.94 0.34
CA GLU A 207 16.68 6.02 1.80
C GLU A 207 15.47 6.70 2.44
N SER A 208 14.77 7.56 1.71
CA SER A 208 13.57 8.26 2.20
C SER A 208 12.27 7.49 1.93
N LEU A 209 12.29 6.54 0.99
CA LEU A 209 11.12 5.76 0.57
C LEU A 209 10.66 4.80 1.66
N SER A 210 9.38 4.85 2.04
CA SER A 210 8.78 3.86 2.92
C SER A 210 8.41 2.60 2.14
N ILE A 211 8.83 1.43 2.64
CA ILE A 211 8.53 0.12 2.05
C ILE A 211 7.78 -0.71 3.11
N LEU A 212 6.53 -1.07 2.79
CA LEU A 212 5.63 -1.79 3.69
C LEU A 212 5.69 -3.29 3.43
N TYR A 213 5.58 -4.10 4.47
CA TYR A 213 5.41 -5.54 4.33
C TYR A 213 3.92 -5.87 4.16
N GLY A 214 3.57 -6.52 3.05
CA GLY A 214 2.18 -6.84 2.64
C GLY A 214 1.79 -8.31 2.78
N GLY A 215 2.56 -9.13 3.49
CA GLY A 215 2.16 -10.49 3.84
C GLY A 215 1.21 -10.53 5.05
N SER A 216 1.19 -11.65 5.76
CA SER A 216 0.37 -11.81 6.97
C SER A 216 0.92 -10.96 8.12
N VAL A 217 0.28 -9.82 8.37
CA VAL A 217 0.60 -8.91 9.49
C VAL A 217 -0.48 -9.02 10.57
N LYS A 218 -0.05 -9.19 11.81
CA LYS A 218 -0.91 -9.31 13.00
C LYS A 218 -0.27 -8.59 14.20
N PRO A 219 -1.03 -8.31 15.29
CA PRO A 219 -0.47 -7.70 16.50
C PRO A 219 0.70 -8.45 17.13
N ASP A 220 0.75 -9.76 16.97
CA ASP A 220 1.79 -10.63 17.55
C ASP A 220 3.11 -10.61 16.77
N ASN A 221 3.11 -10.23 15.48
CA ASN A 221 4.31 -10.25 14.65
C ASN A 221 4.80 -8.86 14.17
N ILE A 222 3.96 -7.82 14.20
CA ILE A 222 4.31 -6.49 13.68
C ILE A 222 5.58 -5.91 14.34
N THR A 223 5.72 -6.09 15.64
CA THR A 223 6.88 -5.57 16.37
C THR A 223 8.19 -6.21 15.91
N ALA A 224 8.19 -7.51 15.58
CA ALA A 224 9.37 -8.19 15.05
C ALA A 224 9.71 -7.72 13.63
N LEU A 225 8.68 -7.52 12.78
CA LEU A 225 8.86 -6.97 11.43
C LEU A 225 9.44 -5.55 11.46
N LEU A 226 8.93 -4.67 12.32
CA LEU A 226 9.38 -3.27 12.41
C LEU A 226 10.78 -3.10 13.04
N LYS A 227 11.38 -4.16 13.59
CA LYS A 227 12.80 -4.15 14.03
C LYS A 227 13.75 -4.30 12.85
N GLU A 228 13.27 -4.80 11.72
CA GLU A 228 14.09 -4.95 10.52
C GLU A 228 14.39 -3.59 9.89
N LYS A 229 15.62 -3.44 9.39
CA LYS A 229 16.16 -2.14 8.91
C LYS A 229 15.37 -1.52 7.78
N ASP A 230 14.83 -2.33 6.87
CA ASP A 230 14.22 -1.88 5.63
C ASP A 230 12.69 -2.05 5.59
N ILE A 231 12.07 -2.49 6.69
CA ILE A 231 10.62 -2.61 6.83
C ILE A 231 10.07 -1.38 7.55
N ASP A 232 9.34 -0.55 6.82
CA ASP A 232 8.85 0.74 7.30
C ASP A 232 7.34 0.71 7.64
N GLY A 233 6.76 -0.47 7.80
CA GLY A 233 5.35 -0.60 8.15
C GLY A 233 4.72 -1.86 7.61
N GLY A 234 3.38 -1.88 7.60
CA GLY A 234 2.59 -3.01 7.11
C GLY A 234 1.43 -2.60 6.21
N LEU A 235 1.22 -3.35 5.12
CA LEU A 235 -0.02 -3.36 4.37
C LEU A 235 -0.85 -4.55 4.84
N VAL A 236 -1.92 -4.26 5.59
CA VAL A 236 -2.63 -5.21 6.46
C VAL A 236 -4.00 -5.53 5.90
N GLY A 237 -4.28 -6.79 5.62
CA GLY A 237 -5.61 -7.24 5.18
C GLY A 237 -6.57 -7.48 6.36
N GLY A 238 -6.90 -8.73 6.63
CA GLY A 238 -7.95 -9.13 7.58
C GLY A 238 -7.85 -8.54 8.99
N ALA A 239 -6.64 -8.36 9.54
CA ALA A 239 -6.47 -7.74 10.85
C ALA A 239 -6.93 -6.28 10.89
N SER A 240 -6.96 -5.57 9.75
CA SER A 240 -7.43 -4.19 9.67
C SER A 240 -8.96 -4.04 9.65
N GLN A 241 -9.69 -5.15 9.50
CA GLN A 241 -11.15 -5.17 9.44
C GLN A 241 -11.80 -5.34 10.82
N LYS A 242 -11.00 -5.38 11.89
CA LYS A 242 -11.46 -5.48 13.29
C LYS A 242 -10.68 -4.47 14.13
N ILE A 243 -11.39 -3.62 14.84
CA ILE A 243 -10.77 -2.50 15.59
C ILE A 243 -9.70 -2.95 16.57
N ASP A 244 -9.93 -4.00 17.35
CA ASP A 244 -8.95 -4.46 18.35
C ASP A 244 -7.67 -5.01 17.70
N SER A 245 -7.80 -5.75 16.60
CA SER A 245 -6.65 -6.24 15.83
C SER A 245 -5.91 -5.08 15.16
N TYR A 246 -6.64 -4.12 14.58
CA TYR A 246 -6.02 -2.97 13.92
C TYR A 246 -5.31 -2.06 14.93
N ALA A 247 -5.94 -1.76 16.06
CA ALA A 247 -5.33 -0.97 17.13
C ALA A 247 -4.10 -1.65 17.74
N GLY A 248 -4.08 -2.97 17.82
CA GLY A 248 -2.93 -3.74 18.28
C GLY A 248 -1.69 -3.70 17.37
N LEU A 249 -1.80 -3.06 16.20
CA LEU A 249 -0.66 -2.84 15.27
C LEU A 249 0.13 -1.56 15.59
N PHE A 250 -0.35 -0.72 16.51
CA PHE A 250 0.26 0.54 16.93
C PHE A 250 0.86 0.41 18.35
#